data_fd7a3d5b2cb2684a17e270470fbd11b3
#
_entry.id   fd7a3d5b2cb2684a17e270470fbd11b3
#
_cell.length_a   1.000
_cell.length_b   1.000
_cell.length_c   1.000
_cell.angle_alpha   90.00
_cell.angle_beta   90.00
_cell.angle_gamma   90.00
#
_symmetry.space_group_name_H-M   'P 1'
#
loop_
_entity.id
_entity.type
_entity.pdbx_description
1 polymer ?
#
loop_
_entity_poly.entity_id
_entity_poly.type
_entity_poly.pdbx_seq_one_letter_code
_entity_poly.pdbx_strand_id
1 'polypeptide(L)'
;MADFIYQEPFPVGEDKTQYRLLTKDYVKVVECDGRKILKVDPAGLELLSKAAYSDVSFYLRAAHLQKLRNILDDPEATDNDKFVAYTMLLNQVVAAEGELPTCQDTGTAICIGHKGEDVYTGADDAKYIAKGVYETYKDRNLRYSQVVPFTMTEEKNSGTNLPAQIDIYGGHPGMEYEFLFITKGGGSANKTFLYQQTKALLNEKSLTDFIKTHIFDLGTSACPPYHLAICIGGTSAEMCLSTVKKASAGYLDELPTSGNEGGRCFRDLEWEEKVLRICQQSGVGAQFGGKYLVHDVRVIRAPRHAASCPVAIGVSCSADRNIKAKITPEGIFLEQLEKNPARFLPKEAPNMSPAVDIDLDEGMDKVREILSKYPIKTRLNLKGTLIVARDIAHARIKQMIDEGKPMPEYFKKHPIYYAG
;
A
#
# COMPACT_ATOMS: atom_id res chain seq x y z
N MET A 1 -30.45 4.52 -33.86
CA MET A 1 -29.31 5.08 -33.04
C MET A 1 -29.63 4.77 -31.63
N ALA A 2 -28.62 4.44 -30.80
CA ALA A 2 -28.85 4.26 -29.36
C ALA A 2 -29.16 5.62 -28.72
N ASP A 3 -30.02 5.63 -27.72
CA ASP A 3 -30.34 6.83 -26.95
C ASP A 3 -29.12 7.25 -26.12
N PHE A 4 -29.03 8.53 -25.75
CA PHE A 4 -27.99 9.03 -24.86
C PHE A 4 -28.24 8.49 -23.44
N ILE A 5 -27.29 7.72 -22.92
CA ILE A 5 -27.30 7.21 -21.55
C ILE A 5 -25.99 7.64 -20.88
N TYR A 6 -26.06 8.44 -19.84
CA TYR A 6 -24.91 8.74 -19.00
C TYR A 6 -24.80 7.71 -17.87
N GLN A 7 -23.62 7.10 -17.75
CA GLN A 7 -23.28 6.20 -16.66
C GLN A 7 -21.96 6.62 -16.04
N GLU A 8 -21.97 6.89 -14.75
CA GLU A 8 -20.74 7.08 -14.00
C GLU A 8 -19.90 5.79 -14.05
N PRO A 9 -18.60 5.86 -14.40
CA PRO A 9 -17.77 4.66 -14.52
C PRO A 9 -17.59 3.90 -13.21
N PHE A 10 -17.55 4.62 -12.07
CA PHE A 10 -17.33 4.03 -10.75
C PHE A 10 -18.50 4.31 -9.79
N PRO A 11 -19.65 3.69 -9.98
CA PRO A 11 -20.79 3.88 -9.08
C PRO A 11 -20.53 3.12 -7.77
N VAL A 12 -19.70 3.70 -6.91
CA VAL A 12 -19.43 3.15 -5.58
C VAL A 12 -20.70 3.23 -4.74
N GLY A 13 -21.04 2.14 -4.05
CA GLY A 13 -22.20 2.05 -3.19
C GLY A 13 -22.07 2.91 -1.92
N GLU A 14 -22.96 2.67 -0.96
CA GLU A 14 -22.95 3.39 0.31
C GLU A 14 -21.62 3.23 1.05
N ASP A 15 -21.06 4.34 1.52
CA ASP A 15 -19.84 4.34 2.32
C ASP A 15 -20.13 3.90 3.77
N LYS A 16 -19.69 2.70 4.13
CA LYS A 16 -19.85 2.10 5.47
C LYS A 16 -18.71 2.42 6.42
N THR A 17 -17.81 3.32 6.02
CA THR A 17 -16.64 3.69 6.82
C THR A 17 -17.04 4.36 8.13
N GLN A 18 -16.46 3.92 9.23
CA GLN A 18 -16.64 4.58 10.51
C GLN A 18 -15.71 5.79 10.60
N TYR A 19 -16.29 6.96 10.79
CA TYR A 19 -15.57 8.21 10.90
C TYR A 19 -15.58 8.75 12.33
N ARG A 20 -14.48 9.40 12.70
CA ARG A 20 -14.40 10.25 13.88
C ARG A 20 -14.39 11.72 13.47
N LEU A 21 -15.05 12.56 14.22
CA LEU A 21 -14.99 14.00 14.06
C LEU A 21 -13.61 14.52 14.49
N LEU A 22 -12.94 15.27 13.62
CA LEU A 22 -11.72 16.01 13.98
C LEU A 22 -12.06 17.37 14.58
N THR A 23 -12.89 18.16 13.88
CA THR A 23 -13.29 19.50 14.31
C THR A 23 -14.50 20.01 13.53
N LYS A 24 -15.17 21.01 14.08
CA LYS A 24 -16.24 21.80 13.40
C LYS A 24 -15.79 23.21 13.06
N ASP A 25 -14.60 23.64 13.46
CA ASP A 25 -14.20 25.05 13.48
C ASP A 25 -13.90 25.63 12.09
N TYR A 26 -13.59 24.76 11.11
CA TYR A 26 -13.14 25.17 9.76
C TYR A 26 -14.23 25.09 8.69
N VAL A 27 -15.47 24.86 9.07
CA VAL A 27 -16.59 24.70 8.14
C VAL A 27 -17.73 25.67 8.47
N LYS A 28 -18.34 26.23 7.43
CA LYS A 28 -19.49 27.11 7.58
C LYS A 28 -20.37 27.03 6.34
N VAL A 29 -21.67 26.80 6.53
CA VAL A 29 -22.63 26.95 5.43
C VAL A 29 -22.99 28.42 5.28
N VAL A 30 -22.90 28.92 4.07
CA VAL A 30 -23.33 30.28 3.68
C VAL A 30 -24.33 30.19 2.54
N GLU A 31 -25.22 31.17 2.45
CA GLU A 31 -26.14 31.27 1.34
C GLU A 31 -25.59 32.31 0.34
N CYS A 32 -25.57 31.93 -0.94
CA CYS A 32 -25.13 32.78 -2.03
C CYS A 32 -26.09 32.58 -3.21
N ASP A 33 -26.78 33.63 -3.62
CA ASP A 33 -27.74 33.60 -4.71
C ASP A 33 -28.80 32.47 -4.61
N GLY A 34 -29.27 32.24 -3.40
CA GLY A 34 -30.28 31.17 -3.12
C GLY A 34 -29.73 29.77 -3.06
N ARG A 35 -28.42 29.55 -3.22
CA ARG A 35 -27.74 28.26 -3.03
C ARG A 35 -27.01 28.23 -1.70
N LYS A 36 -27.06 27.09 -1.04
CA LYS A 36 -26.23 26.83 0.14
C LYS A 36 -24.85 26.34 -0.32
N ILE A 37 -23.82 26.97 0.20
CA ILE A 37 -22.42 26.66 -0.11
C ILE A 37 -21.71 26.32 1.18
N LEU A 38 -20.99 25.21 1.20
CA LEU A 38 -20.08 24.86 2.26
C LEU A 38 -18.77 25.63 2.06
N LYS A 39 -18.53 26.61 2.90
CA LYS A 39 -17.26 27.32 2.96
C LYS A 39 -16.33 26.58 3.91
N VAL A 40 -15.17 26.17 3.41
CA VAL A 40 -14.11 25.50 4.17
C VAL A 40 -12.93 26.43 4.30
N ASP A 41 -12.47 26.66 5.53
CA ASP A 41 -11.22 27.39 5.75
C ASP A 41 -10.04 26.51 5.26
N PRO A 42 -9.13 27.01 4.44
CA PRO A 42 -7.99 26.25 3.95
C PRO A 42 -7.11 25.63 5.04
N ALA A 43 -7.04 26.23 6.22
CA ALA A 43 -6.35 25.65 7.37
C ALA A 43 -6.99 24.30 7.82
N GLY A 44 -8.26 24.10 7.53
CA GLY A 44 -8.94 22.81 7.74
C GLY A 44 -8.41 21.70 6.84
N LEU A 45 -8.00 22.01 5.60
CA LEU A 45 -7.35 21.05 4.70
C LEU A 45 -5.96 20.65 5.21
N GLU A 46 -5.20 21.61 5.70
CA GLU A 46 -3.89 21.38 6.31
C GLU A 46 -4.01 20.50 7.55
N LEU A 47 -4.95 20.81 8.45
CA LEU A 47 -5.23 20.01 9.65
C LEU A 47 -5.64 18.57 9.28
N LEU A 48 -6.55 18.42 8.33
CA LEU A 48 -7.02 17.10 7.86
C LEU A 48 -5.87 16.28 7.28
N SER A 49 -5.09 16.87 6.39
CA SER A 49 -3.94 16.21 5.76
C SER A 49 -2.91 15.79 6.83
N LYS A 50 -2.58 16.67 7.76
CA LYS A 50 -1.68 16.37 8.87
C LYS A 50 -2.18 15.22 9.75
N ALA A 51 -3.45 15.20 10.10
CA ALA A 51 -4.06 14.14 10.88
C ALA A 51 -4.08 12.81 10.12
N ALA A 52 -4.45 12.82 8.83
CA ALA A 52 -4.53 11.64 8.00
C ALA A 52 -3.17 10.96 7.83
N TYR A 53 -2.13 11.71 7.45
CA TYR A 53 -0.79 11.14 7.27
C TYR A 53 -0.13 10.75 8.59
N SER A 54 -0.46 11.41 9.69
CA SER A 54 -0.06 10.95 11.01
C SER A 54 -0.70 9.61 11.35
N ASP A 55 -2.04 9.49 11.21
CA ASP A 55 -2.74 8.25 11.56
C ASP A 55 -2.26 7.05 10.73
N VAL A 56 -2.12 7.17 9.41
CA VAL A 56 -1.66 6.05 8.55
C VAL A 56 -0.20 5.67 8.78
N SER A 57 0.59 6.52 9.41
CA SER A 57 1.98 6.18 9.72
C SER A 57 2.09 5.23 10.91
N PHE A 58 1.08 5.20 11.79
CA PHE A 58 1.13 4.47 13.06
C PHE A 58 -0.01 3.47 13.25
N TYR A 59 -1.12 3.59 12.50
CA TYR A 59 -2.30 2.77 12.67
C TYR A 59 -2.73 2.12 11.36
N LEU A 60 -3.34 0.95 11.48
CA LEU A 60 -3.91 0.20 10.35
C LEU A 60 -5.40 -0.04 10.58
N ARG A 61 -6.11 -0.43 9.52
CA ARG A 61 -7.51 -0.85 9.64
C ARG A 61 -7.66 -2.12 10.44
N ALA A 62 -8.67 -2.20 11.28
CA ALA A 62 -9.02 -3.41 12.02
C ALA A 62 -9.22 -4.62 11.10
N ALA A 63 -9.81 -4.42 9.92
CA ALA A 63 -10.02 -5.48 8.94
C ALA A 63 -8.69 -6.05 8.39
N HIS A 64 -7.67 -5.22 8.20
CA HIS A 64 -6.34 -5.68 7.82
C HIS A 64 -5.68 -6.51 8.93
N LEU A 65 -5.72 -6.03 10.16
CA LEU A 65 -5.18 -6.75 11.33
C LEU A 65 -5.89 -8.10 11.56
N GLN A 66 -7.20 -8.15 11.30
CA GLN A 66 -7.96 -9.40 11.38
C GLN A 66 -7.48 -10.43 10.34
N LYS A 67 -7.06 -10.00 9.16
CA LYS A 67 -6.48 -10.92 8.14
C LYS A 67 -5.16 -11.51 8.61
N LEU A 68 -4.30 -10.73 9.25
CA LEU A 68 -3.09 -11.25 9.89
C LEU A 68 -3.44 -12.25 11.01
N ARG A 69 -4.43 -11.92 11.84
CA ARG A 69 -4.91 -12.82 12.89
C ARG A 69 -5.43 -14.13 12.30
N ASN A 70 -6.18 -14.11 11.21
CA ASN A 70 -6.72 -15.29 10.56
C ASN A 70 -5.62 -16.26 10.08
N ILE A 71 -4.44 -15.76 9.72
CA ILE A 71 -3.29 -16.61 9.39
C ILE A 71 -2.82 -17.43 10.60
N LEU A 72 -2.85 -16.84 11.80
CA LEU A 72 -2.48 -17.54 13.02
C LEU A 72 -3.46 -18.65 13.37
N ASP A 73 -4.72 -18.47 13.02
CA ASP A 73 -5.81 -19.40 13.32
C ASP A 73 -6.02 -20.43 12.19
N ASP A 74 -5.36 -20.30 11.02
CA ASP A 74 -5.46 -21.24 9.90
C ASP A 74 -4.66 -22.53 10.20
N PRO A 75 -5.31 -23.69 10.24
CA PRO A 75 -4.62 -24.97 10.46
C PRO A 75 -3.67 -25.37 9.31
N GLU A 76 -3.87 -24.83 8.10
CA GLU A 76 -3.00 -25.06 6.95
C GLU A 76 -1.77 -24.12 6.92
N ALA A 77 -1.73 -23.10 7.79
CA ALA A 77 -0.60 -22.20 7.88
C ALA A 77 0.63 -22.92 8.47
N THR A 78 1.76 -22.75 7.80
CA THR A 78 3.04 -23.27 8.29
C THR A 78 3.53 -22.46 9.50
N ASP A 79 4.48 -23.00 10.27
CA ASP A 79 5.11 -22.28 11.37
C ASP A 79 5.73 -20.96 10.91
N ASN A 80 6.28 -20.95 9.68
CA ASN A 80 6.82 -19.74 9.09
C ASN A 80 5.73 -18.69 8.74
N ASP A 81 4.59 -19.12 8.19
CA ASP A 81 3.47 -18.20 7.93
C ASP A 81 2.97 -17.58 9.23
N LYS A 82 2.81 -18.39 10.28
CA LYS A 82 2.40 -17.92 11.62
C LYS A 82 3.43 -16.98 12.25
N PHE A 83 4.71 -17.29 12.10
CA PHE A 83 5.79 -16.43 12.59
C PHE A 83 5.75 -15.05 11.94
N VAL A 84 5.62 -15.00 10.62
CA VAL A 84 5.55 -13.73 9.88
C VAL A 84 4.32 -12.92 10.31
N ALA A 85 3.13 -13.54 10.33
CA ALA A 85 1.89 -12.86 10.74
C ALA A 85 1.94 -12.36 12.19
N TYR A 86 2.47 -13.17 13.11
CA TYR A 86 2.64 -12.79 14.51
C TYR A 86 3.60 -11.61 14.67
N THR A 87 4.74 -11.64 13.96
CA THR A 87 5.72 -10.55 14.00
C THR A 87 5.13 -9.25 13.45
N MET A 88 4.31 -9.31 12.39
CA MET A 88 3.61 -8.14 11.86
C MET A 88 2.60 -7.56 12.87
N LEU A 89 1.86 -8.39 13.59
CA LEU A 89 0.97 -7.93 14.65
C LEU A 89 1.74 -7.29 15.81
N LEU A 90 2.87 -7.87 16.23
CA LEU A 90 3.74 -7.28 17.26
C LEU A 90 4.30 -5.93 16.80
N ASN A 91 4.77 -5.84 15.55
CA ASN A 91 5.23 -4.58 14.97
C ASN A 91 4.15 -3.51 15.04
N GLN A 92 2.89 -3.89 14.76
CA GLN A 92 1.79 -2.93 14.82
C GLN A 92 1.45 -2.50 16.25
N VAL A 93 1.63 -3.36 17.25
CA VAL A 93 1.50 -2.98 18.67
C VAL A 93 2.53 -1.90 19.03
N VAL A 94 3.78 -2.10 18.62
CA VAL A 94 4.85 -1.10 18.83
C VAL A 94 4.55 0.21 18.08
N ALA A 95 4.12 0.12 16.83
CA ALA A 95 3.78 1.30 16.04
C ALA A 95 2.62 2.11 16.65
N ALA A 96 1.64 1.45 17.26
CA ALA A 96 0.49 2.11 17.88
C ALA A 96 0.85 2.96 19.12
N GLU A 97 2.06 2.82 19.66
CA GLU A 97 2.59 3.72 20.70
C GLU A 97 2.86 5.13 20.15
N GLY A 98 2.96 5.27 18.82
CA GLY A 98 3.04 6.54 18.12
C GLY A 98 4.46 7.15 18.07
N GLU A 99 5.50 6.38 18.37
CA GLU A 99 6.91 6.80 18.28
C GLU A 99 7.59 6.27 17.03
N LEU A 100 7.52 4.96 16.81
CA LEU A 100 8.08 4.31 15.63
C LEU A 100 6.97 4.02 14.60
N PRO A 101 7.10 4.48 13.34
CA PRO A 101 6.06 4.23 12.35
C PRO A 101 5.97 2.73 11.98
N THR A 102 4.81 2.31 11.48
CA THR A 102 4.55 0.93 11.04
C THR A 102 5.61 0.37 10.08
N CYS A 103 6.21 1.24 9.28
CA CYS A 103 7.26 0.87 8.31
C CYS A 103 8.34 1.95 8.27
N GLN A 104 9.60 1.54 8.17
CA GLN A 104 10.75 2.44 8.00
C GLN A 104 10.68 3.26 6.70
N ASP A 105 10.09 2.71 5.63
CA ASP A 105 9.75 3.46 4.42
C ASP A 105 8.41 4.14 4.64
N THR A 106 8.44 5.38 5.08
CA THR A 106 7.23 6.17 5.38
C THR A 106 6.52 6.67 4.12
N GLY A 107 7.13 6.46 2.95
CA GLY A 107 6.49 6.46 1.64
C GLY A 107 6.20 7.83 1.04
N THR A 108 5.69 7.78 -0.19
CA THR A 108 5.17 8.94 -0.93
C THR A 108 3.75 9.24 -0.46
N ALA A 109 3.48 10.50 -0.14
CA ALA A 109 2.14 10.96 0.17
C ALA A 109 1.31 11.13 -1.11
N ILE A 110 0.13 10.53 -1.13
CA ILE A 110 -0.84 10.60 -2.23
C ILE A 110 -2.19 11.01 -1.63
N CYS A 111 -2.85 11.98 -2.26
CA CYS A 111 -4.21 12.40 -1.92
C CYS A 111 -5.08 12.36 -3.17
N ILE A 112 -6.22 11.69 -3.09
CA ILE A 112 -7.26 11.70 -4.10
C ILE A 112 -8.48 12.36 -3.47
N GLY A 113 -8.89 13.53 -3.99
CA GLY A 113 -10.02 14.30 -3.50
C GLY A 113 -11.17 14.34 -4.50
N HIS A 114 -12.40 14.23 -4.01
CA HIS A 114 -13.64 14.45 -4.77
C HIS A 114 -14.39 15.63 -4.17
N LYS A 115 -14.31 16.78 -4.83
CA LYS A 115 -14.84 18.05 -4.34
C LYS A 115 -16.24 18.31 -4.92
N GLY A 116 -17.22 18.44 -4.03
CA GLY A 116 -18.58 18.82 -4.41
C GLY A 116 -18.65 20.22 -5.02
N GLU A 117 -19.61 20.43 -5.92
CA GLU A 117 -19.79 21.74 -6.61
C GLU A 117 -20.14 22.88 -5.66
N ASP A 118 -20.77 22.55 -4.52
CA ASP A 118 -21.14 23.53 -3.51
C ASP A 118 -20.11 23.63 -2.37
N VAL A 119 -18.87 23.18 -2.59
CA VAL A 119 -17.75 23.33 -1.65
C VAL A 119 -16.81 24.44 -2.13
N TYR A 120 -16.60 25.45 -1.32
CA TYR A 120 -15.73 26.56 -1.61
C TYR A 120 -14.63 26.73 -0.56
N THR A 121 -13.38 26.65 -0.99
CA THR A 121 -12.19 26.84 -0.14
C THR A 121 -11.56 28.23 -0.34
N GLY A 122 -11.71 28.81 -1.52
CA GLY A 122 -11.14 30.13 -1.87
C GLY A 122 -9.60 30.14 -1.93
N ALA A 123 -8.97 28.97 -2.05
CA ALA A 123 -7.53 28.82 -2.03
C ALA A 123 -7.07 27.69 -2.97
N ASP A 124 -5.76 27.54 -3.10
CA ASP A 124 -5.13 26.38 -3.73
C ASP A 124 -5.14 25.19 -2.74
N ASP A 125 -6.11 24.31 -2.88
CA ASP A 125 -6.32 23.16 -1.99
C ASP A 125 -5.08 22.27 -1.92
N ALA A 126 -4.41 22.03 -3.05
CA ALA A 126 -3.23 21.20 -3.12
C ALA A 126 -2.07 21.77 -2.28
N LYS A 127 -1.92 23.08 -2.23
CA LYS A 127 -0.91 23.75 -1.41
C LYS A 127 -1.12 23.48 0.08
N TYR A 128 -2.36 23.57 0.57
CA TYR A 128 -2.66 23.33 1.99
C TYR A 128 -2.55 21.85 2.36
N ILE A 129 -2.98 20.95 1.49
CA ILE A 129 -2.78 19.51 1.68
C ILE A 129 -1.28 19.18 1.72
N ALA A 130 -0.48 19.73 0.79
CA ALA A 130 0.96 19.54 0.78
C ALA A 130 1.64 20.08 2.04
N LYS A 131 1.14 21.20 2.60
CA LYS A 131 1.65 21.76 3.85
C LYS A 131 1.41 20.78 5.01
N GLY A 132 0.23 20.15 5.10
CA GLY A 132 -0.06 19.11 6.08
C GLY A 132 0.88 17.89 5.96
N VAL A 133 1.22 17.48 4.72
CA VAL A 133 2.25 16.45 4.47
C VAL A 133 3.59 16.88 5.07
N TYR A 134 4.07 18.07 4.69
CA TYR A 134 5.36 18.59 5.16
C TYR A 134 5.44 18.61 6.69
N GLU A 135 4.41 19.15 7.35
CA GLU A 135 4.37 19.24 8.81
C GLU A 135 4.34 17.86 9.47
N THR A 136 3.59 16.90 8.92
CA THR A 136 3.55 15.54 9.44
C THR A 136 4.93 14.90 9.42
N TYR A 137 5.60 14.92 8.27
CA TYR A 137 6.91 14.27 8.13
C TYR A 137 7.97 14.91 9.01
N LYS A 138 7.90 16.22 9.22
CA LYS A 138 8.79 16.96 10.12
C LYS A 138 8.49 16.66 11.59
N ASP A 139 7.24 16.83 12.02
CA ASP A 139 6.86 16.76 13.43
C ASP A 139 6.90 15.33 13.99
N ARG A 140 6.66 14.33 13.11
CA ARG A 140 6.70 12.90 13.48
C ARG A 140 8.04 12.24 13.16
N ASN A 141 9.06 13.01 12.77
CA ASN A 141 10.39 12.51 12.39
C ASN A 141 10.35 11.36 11.38
N LEU A 142 9.45 11.46 10.39
CA LEU A 142 9.31 10.45 9.35
C LEU A 142 10.45 10.58 8.33
N ARG A 143 10.79 9.47 7.68
CA ARG A 143 11.84 9.44 6.66
C ARG A 143 11.39 10.20 5.41
N TYR A 144 12.21 11.14 4.94
CA TYR A 144 12.00 11.80 3.65
C TYR A 144 12.41 10.87 2.51
N SER A 145 11.43 10.38 1.75
CA SER A 145 11.64 9.41 0.67
C SER A 145 11.65 10.06 -0.72
N GLN A 146 11.25 11.34 -0.83
CA GLN A 146 11.17 12.01 -2.12
C GLN A 146 12.52 12.54 -2.57
N VAL A 147 12.87 12.26 -3.84
CA VAL A 147 13.98 12.88 -4.54
C VAL A 147 13.45 13.81 -5.61
N VAL A 148 14.16 14.90 -5.86
CA VAL A 148 13.81 15.91 -6.87
C VAL A 148 14.89 15.97 -7.92
N PRO A 149 14.53 15.91 -9.22
CA PRO A 149 15.51 15.97 -10.31
C PRO A 149 15.96 17.41 -10.55
N PHE A 150 17.24 17.58 -10.81
CA PHE A 150 17.83 18.82 -11.31
C PHE A 150 18.15 18.75 -12.80
N THR A 151 18.56 17.55 -13.25
CA THR A 151 18.78 17.20 -14.66
C THR A 151 18.21 15.82 -14.93
N MET A 152 18.40 15.28 -16.14
CA MET A 152 17.98 13.90 -16.46
C MET A 152 18.71 12.84 -15.63
N THR A 153 19.86 13.16 -15.08
CA THR A 153 20.74 12.19 -14.36
C THR A 153 21.09 12.63 -12.94
N GLU A 154 20.79 13.88 -12.58
CA GLU A 154 21.10 14.41 -11.26
C GLU A 154 19.83 14.61 -10.45
N GLU A 155 19.78 14.02 -9.27
CA GLU A 155 18.68 14.14 -8.34
C GLU A 155 19.19 14.28 -6.90
N LYS A 156 18.37 14.84 -6.04
CA LYS A 156 18.66 15.04 -4.62
C LYS A 156 17.42 14.79 -3.77
N ASN A 157 17.62 14.27 -2.56
CA ASN A 157 16.52 14.17 -1.60
C ASN A 157 15.94 15.56 -1.32
N SER A 158 14.61 15.67 -1.34
CA SER A 158 13.92 16.96 -1.17
C SER A 158 14.09 17.55 0.24
N GLY A 159 14.34 16.72 1.24
CA GLY A 159 14.40 17.11 2.65
C GLY A 159 13.06 17.53 3.26
N THR A 160 11.95 17.31 2.54
CA THR A 160 10.60 17.72 2.94
C THR A 160 9.53 16.66 2.71
N ASN A 161 9.90 15.56 2.05
CA ASN A 161 9.00 14.56 1.48
C ASN A 161 7.98 15.12 0.46
N LEU A 162 8.24 16.29 -0.11
CA LEU A 162 7.49 16.87 -1.23
C LEU A 162 8.31 16.74 -2.53
N PRO A 163 7.64 16.76 -3.69
CA PRO A 163 6.20 16.93 -3.90
C PRO A 163 5.39 15.70 -3.50
N ALA A 164 4.15 15.92 -3.07
CA ALA A 164 3.13 14.89 -2.93
C ALA A 164 2.34 14.77 -4.23
N GLN A 165 1.74 13.61 -4.50
CA GLN A 165 0.74 13.49 -5.56
C GLN A 165 -0.63 13.90 -5.00
N ILE A 166 -1.25 14.95 -5.56
CA ILE A 166 -2.54 15.45 -5.10
C ILE A 166 -3.44 15.63 -6.33
N ASP A 167 -4.44 14.77 -6.43
CA ASP A 167 -5.41 14.74 -7.52
C ASP A 167 -6.79 15.13 -6.95
N ILE A 168 -7.37 16.25 -7.43
CA ILE A 168 -8.67 16.72 -6.98
C ILE A 168 -9.63 16.71 -8.16
N TYR A 169 -10.68 15.91 -8.05
CA TYR A 169 -11.76 15.81 -9.02
C TYR A 169 -12.94 16.66 -8.57
N GLY A 170 -13.43 17.51 -9.46
CA GLY A 170 -14.64 18.33 -9.25
C GLY A 170 -15.84 17.77 -9.97
N GLY A 171 -16.97 18.50 -9.89
CA GLY A 171 -18.18 18.21 -10.66
C GLY A 171 -19.15 17.21 -10.02
N HIS A 172 -18.95 16.88 -8.75
CA HIS A 172 -19.92 16.10 -7.98
C HIS A 172 -20.97 17.04 -7.36
N PRO A 173 -22.28 16.69 -7.39
CA PRO A 173 -23.28 17.52 -6.74
C PRO A 173 -23.11 17.57 -5.22
N GLY A 174 -23.38 18.71 -4.61
CA GLY A 174 -23.55 18.83 -3.16
C GLY A 174 -22.38 19.44 -2.40
N MET A 175 -22.52 19.43 -1.07
CA MET A 175 -21.65 20.09 -0.09
C MET A 175 -20.72 19.09 0.64
N GLU A 176 -20.22 18.08 -0.06
CA GLU A 176 -19.30 17.10 0.50
C GLU A 176 -17.96 17.15 -0.23
N TYR A 177 -16.87 17.04 0.51
CA TYR A 177 -15.52 16.94 -0.02
C TYR A 177 -14.88 15.69 0.56
N GLU A 178 -14.77 14.65 -0.26
CA GLU A 178 -14.25 13.35 0.14
C GLU A 178 -12.78 13.22 -0.21
N PHE A 179 -12.05 12.41 0.57
CA PHE A 179 -10.63 12.18 0.38
C PHE A 179 -10.26 10.72 0.61
N LEU A 180 -9.30 10.25 -0.18
CA LEU A 180 -8.51 9.06 0.07
C LEU A 180 -7.04 9.49 0.19
N PHE A 181 -6.47 9.35 1.39
CA PHE A 181 -5.06 9.56 1.65
C PHE A 181 -4.33 8.22 1.66
N ILE A 182 -3.18 8.16 0.99
CA ILE A 182 -2.36 6.95 0.88
C ILE A 182 -0.90 7.34 1.14
N THR A 183 -0.16 6.51 1.89
CA THR A 183 1.30 6.55 1.86
C THR A 183 1.83 5.30 1.19
N LYS A 184 2.55 5.48 0.08
CA LYS A 184 3.02 4.40 -0.78
C LYS A 184 4.53 4.24 -0.65
N GLY A 185 4.99 3.15 -0.07
CA GLY A 185 6.41 2.81 0.00
C GLY A 185 6.98 2.44 -1.37
N GLY A 186 8.29 2.62 -1.57
CA GLY A 186 8.98 2.33 -2.84
C GLY A 186 8.82 0.89 -3.29
N GLY A 187 8.88 -0.07 -2.35
CA GLY A 187 8.68 -1.49 -2.66
C GLY A 187 7.33 -1.75 -3.31
N SER A 188 6.25 -1.29 -2.70
CA SER A 188 4.90 -1.48 -3.27
C SER A 188 4.64 -0.62 -4.51
N ALA A 189 5.24 0.57 -4.61
CA ALA A 189 5.17 1.40 -5.82
C ALA A 189 5.80 0.68 -7.03
N ASN A 190 6.93 0.01 -6.83
CA ASN A 190 7.62 -0.78 -7.87
C ASN A 190 6.84 -2.04 -8.31
N LYS A 191 5.75 -2.40 -7.63
CA LYS A 191 4.88 -3.52 -7.98
C LYS A 191 3.55 -3.05 -8.57
N THR A 192 3.60 -1.92 -9.30
CA THR A 192 2.49 -1.44 -10.12
C THR A 192 2.90 -1.49 -11.59
N PHE A 193 2.19 -2.30 -12.36
CA PHE A 193 2.50 -2.57 -13.76
C PHE A 193 1.29 -2.24 -14.64
N LEU A 194 1.58 -1.77 -15.85
CA LEU A 194 0.60 -1.60 -16.93
C LEU A 194 1.04 -2.38 -18.15
N TYR A 195 0.16 -3.24 -18.63
CA TYR A 195 0.36 -4.04 -19.82
C TYR A 195 -0.65 -3.64 -20.89
N GLN A 196 -0.19 -3.36 -22.09
CA GLN A 196 -1.09 -3.13 -23.23
C GLN A 196 -1.37 -4.46 -23.93
N GLN A 197 -2.61 -4.89 -23.82
CA GLN A 197 -3.10 -6.12 -24.40
C GLN A 197 -4.17 -5.86 -25.48
N THR A 198 -4.69 -6.91 -26.03
CA THR A 198 -5.78 -6.86 -27.01
C THR A 198 -6.97 -7.74 -26.56
N LYS A 199 -8.06 -7.71 -27.32
CA LYS A 199 -9.21 -8.59 -27.08
C LYS A 199 -8.83 -10.08 -26.98
N ALA A 200 -7.74 -10.50 -27.61
CA ALA A 200 -7.25 -11.89 -27.56
C ALA A 200 -6.99 -12.40 -26.14
N LEU A 201 -6.70 -11.49 -25.19
CA LEU A 201 -6.54 -11.85 -23.78
C LEU A 201 -7.87 -12.26 -23.11
N LEU A 202 -9.00 -11.77 -23.59
CA LEU A 202 -10.32 -11.94 -22.95
C LEU A 202 -10.94 -13.31 -23.23
N ASN A 203 -10.24 -14.34 -22.83
CA ASN A 203 -10.72 -15.72 -22.71
C ASN A 203 -10.06 -16.37 -21.49
N GLU A 204 -10.70 -17.36 -20.94
CA GLU A 204 -10.32 -17.94 -19.65
C GLU A 204 -8.87 -18.44 -19.62
N LYS A 205 -8.44 -19.15 -20.67
CA LYS A 205 -7.09 -19.72 -20.74
C LYS A 205 -6.03 -18.61 -20.79
N SER A 206 -6.14 -17.70 -21.77
CA SER A 206 -5.14 -16.64 -21.97
C SER A 206 -5.04 -15.71 -20.77
N LEU A 207 -6.17 -15.36 -20.15
CA LEU A 207 -6.19 -14.50 -18.97
C LEU A 207 -5.60 -15.21 -17.75
N THR A 208 -5.89 -16.49 -17.56
CA THR A 208 -5.29 -17.29 -16.48
C THR A 208 -3.79 -17.40 -16.65
N ASP A 209 -3.30 -17.71 -17.84
CA ASP A 209 -1.86 -17.86 -18.12
C ASP A 209 -1.13 -16.51 -17.92
N PHE A 210 -1.73 -15.41 -18.38
CA PHE A 210 -1.22 -14.07 -18.19
C PHE A 210 -1.09 -13.71 -16.69
N ILE A 211 -2.16 -13.92 -15.93
CA ILE A 211 -2.15 -13.61 -14.49
C ILE A 211 -1.12 -14.48 -13.75
N LYS A 212 -1.07 -15.79 -14.04
CA LYS A 212 -0.06 -16.67 -13.43
C LYS A 212 1.36 -16.16 -13.66
N THR A 213 1.69 -15.78 -14.88
CA THR A 213 3.02 -15.26 -15.22
C THR A 213 3.36 -14.04 -14.38
N HIS A 214 2.45 -13.06 -14.31
CA HIS A 214 2.73 -11.79 -13.65
C HIS A 214 2.58 -11.81 -12.12
N ILE A 215 1.90 -12.81 -11.55
CA ILE A 215 1.90 -13.03 -10.09
C ILE A 215 3.32 -13.40 -9.61
N PHE A 216 4.07 -14.21 -10.36
CA PHE A 216 5.45 -14.52 -10.00
C PHE A 216 6.37 -13.31 -10.06
N ASP A 217 6.12 -12.36 -10.97
CA ASP A 217 6.88 -11.11 -11.09
C ASP A 217 6.70 -10.16 -9.89
N LEU A 218 5.60 -10.31 -9.14
CA LEU A 218 5.39 -9.55 -7.91
C LEU A 218 6.46 -9.89 -6.87
N GLY A 219 6.74 -11.18 -6.65
CA GLY A 219 7.71 -11.63 -5.67
C GLY A 219 7.42 -11.11 -4.27
N THR A 220 8.45 -11.13 -3.40
CA THR A 220 8.30 -10.75 -1.98
C THR A 220 8.92 -9.42 -1.61
N SER A 221 9.56 -8.72 -2.55
CA SER A 221 10.33 -7.49 -2.28
C SER A 221 9.50 -6.29 -1.79
N ALA A 222 8.17 -6.33 -1.95
CA ALA A 222 7.25 -5.29 -1.49
C ALA A 222 6.53 -5.65 -0.17
N CYS A 223 7.04 -6.63 0.56
CA CYS A 223 6.54 -7.09 1.86
C CYS A 223 5.08 -7.60 1.81
N PRO A 224 4.86 -8.80 1.26
CA PRO A 224 3.55 -9.46 1.36
C PRO A 224 3.24 -9.87 2.82
N PRO A 225 2.00 -10.28 3.14
CA PRO A 225 0.87 -10.52 2.23
C PRO A 225 0.30 -9.23 1.65
N TYR A 226 -0.05 -9.26 0.36
CA TYR A 226 -0.54 -8.08 -0.36
C TYR A 226 -2.07 -7.98 -0.36
N HIS A 227 -2.57 -6.73 -0.47
CA HIS A 227 -3.88 -6.48 -1.08
C HIS A 227 -3.64 -6.30 -2.57
N LEU A 228 -3.96 -7.33 -3.35
CA LEU A 228 -3.73 -7.35 -4.79
C LEU A 228 -4.90 -6.75 -5.53
N ALA A 229 -4.62 -5.86 -6.48
CA ALA A 229 -5.62 -5.31 -7.38
C ALA A 229 -5.23 -5.54 -8.84
N ILE A 230 -6.20 -5.94 -9.65
CA ILE A 230 -6.08 -6.11 -11.09
C ILE A 230 -7.21 -5.33 -11.74
N CYS A 231 -6.88 -4.48 -12.71
CA CYS A 231 -7.87 -3.84 -13.57
C CYS A 231 -7.72 -4.36 -15.00
N ILE A 232 -8.81 -4.82 -15.58
CA ILE A 232 -8.86 -5.32 -16.96
C ILE A 232 -9.75 -4.38 -17.77
N GLY A 233 -9.15 -3.60 -18.65
CA GLY A 233 -9.78 -2.52 -19.39
C GLY A 233 -9.45 -1.15 -18.81
N GLY A 234 -10.18 -0.17 -19.27
CA GLY A 234 -9.99 1.27 -19.04
C GLY A 234 -10.13 2.02 -20.33
N THR A 235 -10.80 3.16 -20.33
CA THR A 235 -10.93 4.03 -21.49
C THR A 235 -9.60 4.70 -21.86
N SER A 236 -8.66 4.73 -20.89
CA SER A 236 -7.27 5.15 -21.06
C SER A 236 -6.34 4.29 -20.19
N ALA A 237 -5.05 4.36 -20.46
CA ALA A 237 -4.00 3.75 -19.64
C ALA A 237 -4.00 4.33 -18.22
N GLU A 238 -4.21 5.64 -18.11
CA GLU A 238 -4.31 6.35 -16.83
C GLU A 238 -5.49 5.85 -16.00
N MET A 239 -6.69 5.73 -16.60
CA MET A 239 -7.86 5.16 -15.92
C MET A 239 -7.58 3.76 -15.38
N CYS A 240 -6.89 2.91 -16.12
CA CYS A 240 -6.54 1.56 -15.71
C CYS A 240 -5.63 1.57 -14.48
N LEU A 241 -4.56 2.39 -14.48
CA LEU A 241 -3.64 2.55 -13.35
C LEU A 241 -4.30 3.19 -12.12
N SER A 242 -5.11 4.24 -12.32
CA SER A 242 -5.86 4.90 -11.25
C SER A 242 -6.84 3.92 -10.59
N THR A 243 -7.50 3.07 -11.38
CA THR A 243 -8.40 2.03 -10.88
C THR A 243 -7.66 1.05 -9.96
N VAL A 244 -6.51 0.54 -10.37
CA VAL A 244 -5.69 -0.38 -9.55
C VAL A 244 -5.24 0.29 -8.24
N LYS A 245 -4.82 1.56 -8.29
CA LYS A 245 -4.44 2.32 -7.10
C LYS A 245 -5.61 2.40 -6.11
N LYS A 246 -6.79 2.80 -6.55
CA LYS A 246 -8.01 2.88 -5.74
C LYS A 246 -8.45 1.51 -5.21
N ALA A 247 -8.43 0.48 -6.07
CA ALA A 247 -8.83 -0.88 -5.70
C ALA A 247 -7.87 -1.49 -4.66
N SER A 248 -6.55 -1.29 -4.79
CA SER A 248 -5.56 -1.79 -3.83
C SER A 248 -5.70 -1.17 -2.43
N ALA A 249 -6.30 0.02 -2.32
CA ALA A 249 -6.63 0.70 -1.08
C ALA A 249 -8.04 0.36 -0.53
N GLY A 250 -8.77 -0.56 -1.19
CA GLY A 250 -10.14 -0.91 -0.80
C GLY A 250 -11.20 0.15 -1.12
N TYR A 251 -10.83 1.22 -1.83
CA TYR A 251 -11.75 2.32 -2.14
C TYR A 251 -12.89 1.90 -3.08
N LEU A 252 -12.68 0.86 -3.88
CA LEU A 252 -13.64 0.34 -4.86
C LEU A 252 -14.36 -0.95 -4.39
N ASP A 253 -14.32 -1.26 -3.09
CA ASP A 253 -14.88 -2.51 -2.56
C ASP A 253 -16.41 -2.60 -2.69
N GLU A 254 -17.12 -1.47 -2.70
CA GLU A 254 -18.57 -1.39 -2.85
C GLU A 254 -19.04 -1.19 -4.32
N LEU A 255 -18.15 -1.41 -5.32
CA LEU A 255 -18.58 -1.43 -6.71
C LEU A 255 -19.57 -2.57 -6.96
N PRO A 256 -20.50 -2.42 -7.94
CA PRO A 256 -21.34 -3.52 -8.40
C PRO A 256 -20.53 -4.75 -8.82
N THR A 257 -21.15 -5.93 -8.78
CA THR A 257 -20.52 -7.20 -9.18
C THR A 257 -20.87 -7.65 -10.59
N SER A 258 -21.51 -6.78 -11.37
CA SER A 258 -21.86 -7.03 -12.78
C SER A 258 -21.78 -5.73 -13.60
N GLY A 259 -21.47 -5.87 -14.89
CA GLY A 259 -21.55 -4.77 -15.84
C GLY A 259 -23.00 -4.42 -16.22
N ASN A 260 -23.15 -3.34 -16.99
CA ASN A 260 -24.41 -2.93 -17.61
C ASN A 260 -24.19 -2.32 -18.99
N GLU A 261 -25.26 -2.02 -19.70
CA GLU A 261 -25.19 -1.41 -21.03
C GLU A 261 -24.62 0.02 -21.02
N GLY A 262 -24.72 0.73 -19.90
CA GLY A 262 -24.16 2.08 -19.72
C GLY A 262 -22.64 2.11 -19.58
N GLY A 263 -21.99 0.96 -19.31
CA GLY A 263 -20.53 0.86 -19.27
C GLY A 263 -19.91 1.12 -17.91
N ARG A 264 -20.61 0.79 -16.79
CA ARG A 264 -20.02 0.87 -15.45
C ARG A 264 -18.90 -0.15 -15.24
N CYS A 265 -17.92 0.22 -14.45
CA CYS A 265 -16.94 -0.70 -13.90
C CYS A 265 -17.60 -1.62 -12.85
N PHE A 266 -17.08 -2.83 -12.71
CA PHE A 266 -17.59 -3.77 -11.72
C PHE A 266 -16.47 -4.67 -11.18
N ARG A 267 -16.69 -5.23 -9.99
CA ARG A 267 -15.85 -6.27 -9.40
C ARG A 267 -16.27 -7.63 -9.93
N ASP A 268 -15.31 -8.41 -10.39
CA ASP A 268 -15.54 -9.78 -10.83
C ASP A 268 -15.15 -10.76 -9.72
N LEU A 269 -16.12 -11.12 -8.87
CA LEU A 269 -15.89 -11.95 -7.70
C LEU A 269 -15.41 -13.37 -8.05
N GLU A 270 -15.81 -13.91 -9.19
CA GLU A 270 -15.33 -15.22 -9.65
C GLU A 270 -13.83 -15.16 -9.97
N TRP A 271 -13.41 -14.12 -10.69
CA TRP A 271 -11.98 -13.91 -10.96
C TRP A 271 -11.18 -13.52 -9.72
N GLU A 272 -11.74 -12.81 -8.75
CA GLU A 272 -11.09 -12.53 -7.47
C GLU A 272 -10.75 -13.84 -6.74
N GLU A 273 -11.72 -14.78 -6.65
CA GLU A 273 -11.48 -16.09 -6.03
C GLU A 273 -10.47 -16.93 -6.81
N LYS A 274 -10.57 -16.95 -8.14
CA LYS A 274 -9.64 -17.66 -9.01
C LYS A 274 -8.21 -17.16 -8.86
N VAL A 275 -8.00 -15.86 -8.86
CA VAL A 275 -6.68 -15.24 -8.68
C VAL A 275 -6.14 -15.48 -7.28
N LEU A 276 -6.98 -15.42 -6.24
CA LEU A 276 -6.60 -15.77 -4.88
C LEU A 276 -6.03 -17.19 -4.80
N ARG A 277 -6.71 -18.15 -5.43
CA ARG A 277 -6.21 -19.55 -5.49
C ARG A 277 -4.88 -19.66 -6.25
N ILE A 278 -4.72 -18.92 -7.36
CA ILE A 278 -3.44 -18.87 -8.09
C ILE A 278 -2.33 -18.35 -7.18
N CYS A 279 -2.56 -17.30 -6.41
CA CYS A 279 -1.59 -16.75 -5.47
C CYS A 279 -1.22 -17.76 -4.37
N GLN A 280 -2.20 -18.42 -3.79
CA GLN A 280 -2.00 -19.44 -2.75
C GLN A 280 -1.18 -20.66 -3.26
N GLN A 281 -1.44 -21.09 -4.50
CA GLN A 281 -0.76 -22.21 -5.14
C GLN A 281 0.61 -21.85 -5.71
N SER A 282 0.95 -20.56 -5.79
CA SER A 282 2.25 -20.10 -6.30
C SER A 282 3.43 -20.57 -5.47
N GLY A 283 3.20 -20.79 -4.17
CA GLY A 283 4.24 -21.15 -3.21
C GLY A 283 5.19 -20.01 -2.84
N VAL A 284 4.99 -18.80 -3.40
CA VAL A 284 5.84 -17.62 -3.13
C VAL A 284 5.72 -17.18 -1.67
N GLY A 285 4.49 -17.14 -1.14
CA GLY A 285 4.22 -16.80 0.25
C GLY A 285 4.58 -15.37 0.63
N ALA A 286 4.55 -15.09 1.93
CA ALA A 286 4.92 -13.80 2.47
C ALA A 286 6.44 -13.63 2.58
N GLN A 287 7.13 -14.68 3.10
CA GLN A 287 8.57 -14.70 3.23
C GLN A 287 9.05 -16.16 3.25
N PHE A 288 10.07 -16.50 2.45
CA PHE A 288 10.62 -17.83 2.33
C PHE A 288 9.62 -18.93 1.90
N GLY A 289 8.68 -18.59 1.03
CA GLY A 289 7.62 -19.49 0.56
C GLY A 289 6.40 -19.50 1.47
N GLY A 290 5.39 -20.26 1.07
CA GLY A 290 4.15 -20.42 1.81
C GLY A 290 2.90 -20.07 1.00
N LYS A 291 1.75 -20.04 1.68
CA LYS A 291 0.43 -19.84 1.09
C LYS A 291 0.06 -18.36 0.93
N TYR A 292 0.60 -17.49 1.79
CA TYR A 292 0.09 -16.13 1.99
C TYR A 292 0.89 -15.07 1.22
N LEU A 293 0.89 -15.15 -0.11
CA LEU A 293 1.37 -14.05 -0.95
C LEU A 293 0.42 -12.84 -0.89
N VAL A 294 -0.87 -13.10 -0.77
CA VAL A 294 -1.91 -12.06 -0.72
C VAL A 294 -2.88 -12.32 0.43
N HIS A 295 -3.42 -11.24 0.99
CA HIS A 295 -4.56 -11.28 1.92
C HIS A 295 -5.87 -11.44 1.16
N ASP A 296 -6.01 -10.73 0.07
CA ASP A 296 -7.18 -10.67 -0.78
C ASP A 296 -6.83 -10.15 -2.18
N VAL A 297 -7.81 -10.23 -3.06
CA VAL A 297 -7.70 -9.83 -4.45
C VAL A 297 -8.91 -8.97 -4.82
N ARG A 298 -8.71 -7.92 -5.62
CA ARG A 298 -9.76 -7.18 -6.31
C ARG A 298 -9.52 -7.27 -7.80
N VAL A 299 -10.51 -7.74 -8.54
CA VAL A 299 -10.48 -7.78 -10.00
C VAL A 299 -11.56 -6.84 -10.53
N ILE A 300 -11.14 -5.71 -11.10
CA ILE A 300 -12.04 -4.72 -11.67
C ILE A 300 -12.09 -4.88 -13.18
N ARG A 301 -13.30 -5.04 -13.70
CA ARG A 301 -13.55 -5.02 -15.14
C ARG A 301 -14.07 -3.64 -15.53
N ALA A 302 -13.37 -2.98 -16.46
CA ALA A 302 -13.68 -1.62 -16.90
C ALA A 302 -14.01 -1.58 -18.42
N PRO A 303 -14.81 -0.60 -18.88
CA PRO A 303 -15.00 -0.31 -20.29
C PRO A 303 -13.66 -0.04 -20.97
N ARG A 304 -13.54 -0.31 -22.26
CA ARG A 304 -12.30 -0.12 -23.00
C ARG A 304 -12.56 0.28 -24.46
N HIS A 305 -11.57 0.85 -25.10
CA HIS A 305 -11.57 0.97 -26.55
C HIS A 305 -11.52 -0.43 -27.18
N ALA A 306 -12.27 -0.65 -28.26
CA ALA A 306 -12.39 -1.98 -28.88
C ALA A 306 -11.04 -2.57 -29.34
N ALA A 307 -10.11 -1.73 -29.78
CA ALA A 307 -8.80 -2.14 -30.30
C ALA A 307 -7.72 -2.28 -29.19
N SER A 308 -7.98 -1.89 -27.95
CA SER A 308 -7.02 -1.99 -26.85
C SER A 308 -7.62 -2.68 -25.63
N CYS A 309 -6.78 -3.31 -24.84
CA CYS A 309 -7.17 -3.92 -23.55
C CYS A 309 -6.04 -3.69 -22.54
N PRO A 310 -5.94 -2.50 -21.97
CA PRO A 310 -4.96 -2.28 -20.92
C PRO A 310 -5.28 -3.18 -19.73
N VAL A 311 -4.24 -3.74 -19.11
CA VAL A 311 -4.32 -4.51 -17.86
C VAL A 311 -3.33 -3.92 -16.89
N ALA A 312 -3.80 -3.49 -15.75
CA ALA A 312 -2.93 -3.05 -14.68
C ALA A 312 -2.98 -4.02 -13.49
N ILE A 313 -1.82 -4.24 -12.90
CA ILE A 313 -1.65 -5.06 -11.69
C ILE A 313 -0.91 -4.20 -10.67
N GLY A 314 -1.40 -4.15 -9.44
CA GLY A 314 -0.75 -3.39 -8.38
C GLY A 314 -1.12 -3.92 -7.01
N VAL A 315 -0.32 -3.52 -6.01
CA VAL A 315 -0.47 -4.02 -4.64
C VAL A 315 -0.49 -2.90 -3.62
N SER A 316 -1.20 -3.11 -2.51
CA SER A 316 -0.88 -2.51 -1.22
C SER A 316 -0.14 -3.56 -0.40
N CYS A 317 0.97 -3.17 0.23
CA CYS A 317 1.79 -4.11 0.99
C CYS A 317 1.22 -4.38 2.39
N SER A 318 1.92 -5.19 3.18
CA SER A 318 1.54 -5.53 4.56
C SER A 318 1.43 -4.33 5.50
N ALA A 319 1.97 -3.17 5.10
CA ALA A 319 1.77 -1.90 5.81
C ALA A 319 0.64 -1.07 5.17
N ASP A 320 -0.49 -1.64 4.88
CA ASP A 320 -1.66 -1.09 4.17
C ASP A 320 -2.10 0.32 4.63
N ARG A 321 -1.30 1.33 4.29
CA ARG A 321 -1.38 2.70 4.80
C ARG A 321 -2.26 3.57 3.93
N ASN A 322 -3.53 3.50 4.14
CA ASN A 322 -4.51 4.37 3.50
C ASN A 322 -5.68 4.67 4.44
N ILE A 323 -6.30 5.83 4.29
CA ILE A 323 -7.35 6.33 5.16
C ILE A 323 -8.30 7.22 4.37
N LYS A 324 -9.59 7.07 4.63
CA LYS A 324 -10.63 7.94 4.09
C LYS A 324 -10.88 9.15 5.00
N ALA A 325 -11.32 10.24 4.40
CA ALA A 325 -11.75 11.42 5.13
C ALA A 325 -12.85 12.15 4.37
N LYS A 326 -13.57 13.00 5.07
CA LYS A 326 -14.55 13.89 4.45
C LYS A 326 -14.76 15.18 5.21
N ILE A 327 -15.14 16.20 4.48
CA ILE A 327 -15.57 17.50 4.99
C ILE A 327 -17.02 17.68 4.58
N THR A 328 -17.89 17.95 5.55
CA THR A 328 -19.32 18.15 5.36
C THR A 328 -19.77 19.39 6.14
N PRO A 329 -21.02 19.84 6.02
CA PRO A 329 -21.57 20.89 6.87
C PRO A 329 -21.43 20.67 8.37
N GLU A 330 -21.34 19.40 8.80
CA GLU A 330 -21.25 19.00 10.21
C GLU A 330 -19.84 19.04 10.75
N GLY A 331 -18.81 19.14 9.87
CA GLY A 331 -17.41 19.21 10.29
C GLY A 331 -16.44 18.47 9.36
N ILE A 332 -15.22 18.29 9.86
CA ILE A 332 -14.14 17.55 9.24
C ILE A 332 -14.02 16.21 9.92
N PHE A 333 -14.07 15.15 9.14
CA PHE A 333 -14.10 13.76 9.62
C PHE A 333 -12.95 12.96 9.02
N LEU A 334 -12.42 12.04 9.83
CA LEU A 334 -11.36 11.12 9.44
C LEU A 334 -11.78 9.68 9.81
N GLU A 335 -11.50 8.71 8.93
CA GLU A 335 -11.71 7.29 9.19
C GLU A 335 -11.08 6.88 10.52
N GLN A 336 -11.76 6.02 11.25
CA GLN A 336 -11.28 5.51 12.53
C GLN A 336 -10.43 4.26 12.31
N LEU A 337 -9.11 4.40 12.39
CA LEU A 337 -8.16 3.29 12.38
C LEU A 337 -8.06 2.64 13.77
N GLU A 338 -7.50 1.43 13.81
CA GLU A 338 -7.36 0.64 15.03
C GLU A 338 -6.21 1.16 15.91
N LYS A 339 -6.54 1.59 17.12
CA LYS A 339 -5.57 2.12 18.09
C LYS A 339 -5.12 1.09 19.14
N ASN A 340 -5.82 -0.05 19.22
CA ASN A 340 -5.46 -1.15 20.13
C ASN A 340 -5.21 -2.45 19.38
N PRO A 341 -4.15 -2.53 18.56
CA PRO A 341 -3.85 -3.73 17.77
C PRO A 341 -3.50 -4.95 18.63
N ALA A 342 -3.16 -4.76 19.91
CA ALA A 342 -2.88 -5.86 20.83
C ALA A 342 -4.06 -6.84 20.98
N ARG A 343 -5.30 -6.39 20.75
CA ARG A 343 -6.50 -7.25 20.78
C ARG A 343 -6.51 -8.35 19.70
N PHE A 344 -5.69 -8.20 18.64
CA PHE A 344 -5.52 -9.21 17.58
C PHE A 344 -4.42 -10.22 17.89
N LEU A 345 -3.61 -10.01 18.91
CA LEU A 345 -2.63 -10.99 19.33
C LEU A 345 -3.31 -12.25 19.89
N PRO A 346 -2.77 -13.44 19.67
CA PRO A 346 -3.22 -14.65 20.33
C PRO A 346 -2.90 -14.56 21.84
N LYS A 347 -3.66 -15.28 22.67
CA LYS A 347 -3.41 -15.34 24.13
C LYS A 347 -2.02 -15.88 24.45
N GLU A 348 -1.54 -16.80 23.64
CA GLU A 348 -0.21 -17.40 23.74
C GLU A 348 0.51 -17.20 22.41
N ALA A 349 1.79 -16.91 22.44
CA ALA A 349 2.61 -16.82 21.24
C ALA A 349 2.54 -18.15 20.48
N PRO A 350 2.54 -18.15 19.12
CA PRO A 350 2.58 -19.38 18.36
C PRO A 350 3.75 -20.26 18.83
N ASN A 351 3.50 -21.55 18.96
CA ASN A 351 4.57 -22.51 19.27
C ASN A 351 5.52 -22.56 18.08
N MET A 352 6.68 -21.98 18.24
CA MET A 352 7.70 -21.92 17.20
C MET A 352 8.83 -22.88 17.52
N SER A 353 9.38 -23.52 16.49
CA SER A 353 10.55 -24.39 16.63
C SER A 353 11.66 -23.67 17.41
N PRO A 354 12.38 -24.37 18.31
CA PRO A 354 13.49 -23.77 19.02
C PRO A 354 14.50 -23.14 18.07
N ALA A 355 15.03 -21.96 18.45
CA ALA A 355 16.08 -21.33 17.68
C ALA A 355 17.44 -21.96 18.02
N VAL A 356 18.34 -22.00 17.04
CA VAL A 356 19.73 -22.43 17.22
C VAL A 356 20.58 -21.20 17.51
N ASP A 357 21.35 -21.23 18.58
CA ASP A 357 22.27 -20.15 18.92
C ASP A 357 23.55 -20.24 18.08
N ILE A 358 23.88 -19.13 17.41
CA ILE A 358 25.07 -19.00 16.56
C ILE A 358 25.90 -17.81 17.04
N ASP A 359 27.12 -18.07 17.43
CA ASP A 359 28.12 -17.02 17.72
C ASP A 359 28.90 -16.67 16.44
N LEU A 360 28.65 -15.46 15.91
CA LEU A 360 29.26 -14.99 14.66
C LEU A 360 30.73 -14.62 14.84
N ASP A 361 31.18 -14.39 16.07
CA ASP A 361 32.57 -14.01 16.38
C ASP A 361 33.49 -15.23 16.45
N GLU A 362 32.96 -16.47 16.38
CA GLU A 362 33.76 -17.69 16.16
C GLU A 362 34.38 -17.78 14.74
N GLY A 363 34.01 -16.89 13.84
CA GLY A 363 34.51 -16.79 12.47
C GLY A 363 33.65 -17.56 11.46
N MET A 364 33.69 -17.08 10.21
CA MET A 364 32.75 -17.52 9.15
C MET A 364 32.89 -18.98 8.77
N ASP A 365 34.07 -19.60 8.94
CA ASP A 365 34.24 -21.02 8.64
C ASP A 365 33.49 -21.87 9.65
N LYS A 366 33.55 -21.52 10.94
CA LYS A 366 32.82 -22.21 11.99
C LYS A 366 31.32 -22.00 11.88
N VAL A 367 30.92 -20.77 11.59
CA VAL A 367 29.51 -20.43 11.36
C VAL A 367 28.92 -21.28 10.23
N ARG A 368 29.63 -21.39 9.09
CA ARG A 368 29.20 -22.22 7.96
C ARG A 368 29.14 -23.70 8.30
N GLU A 369 30.12 -24.23 9.04
CA GLU A 369 30.11 -25.61 9.53
C GLU A 369 28.88 -25.90 10.36
N ILE A 370 28.51 -25.00 11.29
CA ILE A 370 27.32 -25.19 12.13
C ILE A 370 26.06 -25.10 11.28
N LEU A 371 25.91 -24.08 10.45
CA LEU A 371 24.72 -23.85 9.63
C LEU A 371 24.44 -25.00 8.65
N SER A 372 25.51 -25.67 8.13
CA SER A 372 25.37 -26.78 7.21
C SER A 372 24.67 -28.01 7.81
N LYS A 373 24.56 -28.09 9.13
CA LYS A 373 23.92 -29.19 9.86
C LYS A 373 22.41 -29.03 9.98
N TYR A 374 21.88 -27.84 9.62
CA TYR A 374 20.48 -27.50 9.79
C TYR A 374 19.79 -27.29 8.44
N PRO A 375 18.50 -27.68 8.31
CA PRO A 375 17.72 -27.40 7.10
C PRO A 375 17.47 -25.89 6.94
N ILE A 376 17.18 -25.48 5.70
CA ILE A 376 16.70 -24.12 5.42
C ILE A 376 15.44 -23.80 6.25
N LYS A 377 15.22 -22.53 6.59
CA LYS A 377 14.16 -22.03 7.49
C LYS A 377 14.34 -22.38 8.96
N THR A 378 15.47 -22.97 9.37
CA THR A 378 15.79 -23.12 10.80
C THR A 378 15.90 -21.73 11.42
N ARG A 379 15.25 -21.53 12.55
CA ARG A 379 15.34 -20.28 13.32
C ARG A 379 16.70 -20.20 14.01
N LEU A 380 17.30 -19.01 13.93
CA LEU A 380 18.62 -18.75 14.49
C LEU A 380 18.57 -17.57 15.46
N ASN A 381 19.25 -17.67 16.58
CA ASN A 381 19.62 -16.56 17.44
C ASN A 381 21.08 -16.20 17.11
N LEU A 382 21.28 -15.08 16.45
CA LEU A 382 22.61 -14.62 16.05
C LEU A 382 23.17 -13.68 17.13
N LYS A 383 24.39 -13.97 17.57
CA LYS A 383 25.15 -13.12 18.49
C LYS A 383 26.50 -12.81 17.83
N GLY A 384 26.96 -11.56 17.96
CA GLY A 384 28.27 -11.14 17.44
C GLY A 384 28.15 -10.07 16.36
N THR A 385 29.24 -9.87 15.62
CA THR A 385 29.40 -8.77 14.65
C THR A 385 28.71 -9.06 13.33
N LEU A 386 27.84 -8.12 12.88
CA LEU A 386 27.15 -8.12 11.58
C LEU A 386 27.53 -6.86 10.78
N ILE A 387 27.62 -7.01 9.46
CA ILE A 387 27.73 -5.88 8.54
C ILE A 387 26.33 -5.55 8.03
N VAL A 388 25.83 -4.38 8.38
CA VAL A 388 24.55 -3.90 7.83
C VAL A 388 24.82 -3.22 6.48
N ALA A 389 24.32 -3.80 5.40
CA ALA A 389 24.52 -3.29 4.05
C ALA A 389 23.25 -3.47 3.19
N ARG A 390 22.94 -2.43 2.42
CA ARG A 390 21.80 -2.39 1.48
C ARG A 390 22.28 -2.11 0.06
N ASP A 391 21.35 -1.73 -0.83
CA ASP A 391 21.53 -1.56 -2.27
C ASP A 391 22.78 -0.76 -2.65
N ILE A 392 22.97 0.43 -2.06
CA ILE A 392 24.12 1.30 -2.37
C ILE A 392 25.45 0.63 -2.01
N ALA A 393 25.51 -0.05 -0.86
CA ALA A 393 26.70 -0.76 -0.44
C ALA A 393 27.00 -1.92 -1.37
N HIS A 394 25.97 -2.72 -1.73
CA HIS A 394 26.12 -3.83 -2.67
C HIS A 394 26.50 -3.35 -4.09
N ALA A 395 25.91 -2.26 -4.58
CA ALA A 395 26.30 -1.66 -5.86
C ALA A 395 27.78 -1.22 -5.88
N ARG A 396 28.26 -0.61 -4.79
CA ARG A 396 29.69 -0.23 -4.65
C ARG A 396 30.59 -1.44 -4.58
N ILE A 397 30.20 -2.50 -3.86
CA ILE A 397 30.97 -3.75 -3.80
C ILE A 397 31.04 -4.38 -5.19
N LYS A 398 29.92 -4.45 -5.91
CA LYS A 398 29.91 -4.96 -7.28
C LYS A 398 30.82 -4.15 -8.19
N GLN A 399 30.76 -2.84 -8.14
CA GLN A 399 31.65 -1.96 -8.89
C GLN A 399 33.14 -2.26 -8.57
N MET A 400 33.49 -2.41 -7.29
CA MET A 400 34.85 -2.76 -6.89
C MET A 400 35.31 -4.10 -7.48
N ILE A 401 34.42 -5.10 -7.47
CA ILE A 401 34.70 -6.42 -8.08
C ILE A 401 34.90 -6.28 -9.59
N ASP A 402 34.03 -5.56 -10.29
CA ASP A 402 34.08 -5.34 -11.73
C ASP A 402 35.39 -4.58 -12.15
N GLU A 403 35.86 -3.66 -11.29
CA GLU A 403 37.10 -2.93 -11.45
C GLU A 403 38.34 -3.71 -10.99
N GLY A 404 38.20 -4.94 -10.53
CA GLY A 404 39.33 -5.77 -10.02
C GLY A 404 39.91 -5.27 -8.70
N LYS A 405 39.22 -4.41 -7.95
CA LYS A 405 39.66 -3.89 -6.65
C LYS A 405 39.47 -4.94 -5.54
N PRO A 406 40.34 -4.97 -4.54
CA PRO A 406 40.20 -5.90 -3.43
C PRO A 406 38.96 -5.54 -2.59
N MET A 407 38.17 -6.57 -2.23
CA MET A 407 37.04 -6.41 -1.32
C MET A 407 37.55 -6.05 0.10
N PRO A 408 36.89 -5.15 0.82
CA PRO A 408 37.27 -4.81 2.18
C PRO A 408 37.28 -6.06 3.09
N GLU A 409 38.30 -6.15 3.97
CA GLU A 409 38.52 -7.34 4.81
C GLU A 409 37.34 -7.65 5.74
N TYR A 410 36.62 -6.64 6.23
CA TYR A 410 35.47 -6.84 7.09
C TYR A 410 34.32 -7.56 6.37
N PHE A 411 34.16 -7.39 5.05
CA PHE A 411 33.18 -8.16 4.27
C PHE A 411 33.54 -9.63 4.10
N LYS A 412 34.82 -9.97 4.23
CA LYS A 412 35.27 -11.37 4.19
C LYS A 412 35.11 -12.07 5.53
N LYS A 413 35.11 -11.30 6.64
CA LYS A 413 35.15 -11.83 8.00
C LYS A 413 33.79 -11.91 8.70
N HIS A 414 32.81 -11.16 8.25
CA HIS A 414 31.53 -11.05 8.92
C HIS A 414 30.36 -11.29 7.96
N PRO A 415 29.24 -11.85 8.42
CA PRO A 415 28.04 -11.98 7.61
C PRO A 415 27.41 -10.62 7.34
N ILE A 416 26.72 -10.52 6.21
CA ILE A 416 25.98 -9.32 5.84
C ILE A 416 24.53 -9.50 6.22
N TYR A 417 24.00 -8.55 6.99
CA TYR A 417 22.58 -8.36 7.23
C TYR A 417 22.02 -7.33 6.25
N TYR A 418 21.21 -7.79 5.31
CA TYR A 418 20.51 -6.92 4.38
C TYR A 418 19.29 -6.34 5.09
N ALA A 419 19.41 -5.15 5.66
CA ALA A 419 18.38 -4.46 6.41
C ALA A 419 17.55 -3.54 5.51
N GLY A 420 16.60 -4.10 4.77
CA GLY A 420 15.82 -3.26 3.88
C GLY A 420 14.52 -3.85 3.43
#